data_d4f5696db227423eefbc597c284c8bc1
#
_entry.id   d4f5696db227423eefbc597c284c8bc1
#
_cell.length_a   1.000
_cell.length_b   1.000
_cell.length_c   1.000
_cell.angle_alpha   90.00
_cell.angle_beta   90.00
_cell.angle_gamma   90.00
#
_symmetry.space_group_name_H-M   'P 1'
#
loop_
_entity.id
_entity.type
_entity.pdbx_description
1 polymer ?
#
loop_
_entity_poly.entity_id
_entity_poly.type
_entity_poly.pdbx_seq_one_letter_code
_entity_poly.pdbx_strand_id
1 'polypeptide(L)'
;MAINQNNPAVKDLKLDISPDVAKGTYSNLAIISHSPSEIILDFAQMLPGNPNAQVRSRVIMNPIHAKRLLSALADNIKKYEQNFGTIVEPQAPLDADTVPYDILGKA
;
A
#
# COMPACT_ATOMS: atom_id res chain seq x y z
N MET A 1 1.53 2.30 16.18
CA MET A 1 2.13 2.39 14.84
C MET A 1 3.47 1.68 14.81
N ALA A 2 3.67 0.83 13.85
CA ALA A 2 4.94 0.12 13.72
C ALA A 2 5.96 0.98 13.01
N ILE A 3 7.18 1.00 13.55
CA ILE A 3 8.28 1.73 12.94
C ILE A 3 9.17 0.73 12.23
N ASN A 4 9.50 1.03 10.97
CA ASN A 4 10.36 0.18 10.19
C ASN A 4 11.81 0.30 10.64
N GLN A 5 12.37 -0.79 11.12
CA GLN A 5 13.76 -0.82 11.61
C GLN A 5 14.79 -0.96 10.49
N ASN A 6 14.35 -1.12 9.25
CA ASN A 6 15.26 -1.21 8.11
C ASN A 6 15.94 0.12 7.81
N ASN A 7 15.45 1.20 8.39
CA ASN A 7 16.07 2.50 8.29
C ASN A 7 16.66 2.90 9.64
N PRO A 8 17.98 2.91 9.80
CA PRO A 8 18.60 3.19 11.09
C PRO A 8 18.23 4.55 11.68
N ALA A 9 17.94 5.54 10.83
CA ALA A 9 17.59 6.88 11.29
C ALA A 9 16.24 6.92 12.01
N VAL A 10 15.40 5.91 11.83
CA VAL A 10 14.06 5.88 12.41
C VAL A 10 14.08 5.66 13.92
N LYS A 11 15.15 5.08 14.46
CA LYS A 11 15.23 4.78 15.88
C LYS A 11 15.00 5.97 16.79
N ASP A 12 15.56 7.11 16.43
CA ASP A 12 15.49 8.32 17.24
C ASP A 12 14.44 9.30 16.73
N LEU A 13 13.66 8.89 15.76
CA LEU A 13 12.69 9.74 15.11
C LEU A 13 11.42 9.82 15.94
N LYS A 14 10.98 11.06 16.21
CA LYS A 14 9.67 11.30 16.81
C LYS A 14 8.68 11.63 15.71
N LEU A 15 7.53 10.98 15.75
CA LEU A 15 6.51 11.17 14.73
C LEU A 15 5.39 12.04 15.28
N ASP A 16 5.07 13.10 14.54
CA ASP A 16 3.90 13.92 14.79
C ASP A 16 2.87 13.62 13.74
N ILE A 17 1.62 13.56 14.16
CA ILE A 17 0.51 13.35 13.25
C ILE A 17 -0.60 14.32 13.59
N SER A 18 -1.09 15.04 12.59
CA SER A 18 -2.22 15.96 12.80
C SER A 18 -3.51 15.18 13.00
N PRO A 19 -4.50 15.76 13.70
CA PRO A 19 -5.78 15.09 13.91
C PRO A 19 -6.46 14.67 12.60
N ASP A 20 -6.36 15.48 11.57
CA ASP A 20 -6.99 15.15 10.29
C ASP A 20 -6.33 13.95 9.62
N VAL A 21 -5.01 13.90 9.64
CA VAL A 21 -4.28 12.78 9.05
C VAL A 21 -4.48 11.51 9.88
N ALA A 22 -4.62 11.67 11.20
CA ALA A 22 -4.80 10.53 12.11
C ALA A 22 -6.11 9.78 11.86
N LYS A 23 -7.11 10.43 11.26
CA LYS A 23 -8.36 9.76 10.90
C LYS A 23 -8.16 8.66 9.88
N GLY A 24 -7.11 8.78 9.08
CA GLY A 24 -6.80 7.80 8.06
C GLY A 24 -7.64 7.92 6.81
N THR A 25 -7.24 7.20 5.80
CA THR A 25 -7.97 7.09 4.53
C THR A 25 -8.13 5.62 4.21
N TYR A 26 -9.37 5.17 4.06
CA TYR A 26 -9.61 3.80 3.68
C TYR A 26 -9.29 3.60 2.21
N SER A 27 -8.60 2.52 1.89
CA SER A 27 -8.28 2.15 0.52
C SER A 27 -8.38 0.64 0.37
N ASN A 28 -8.97 0.19 -0.71
CA ASN A 28 -9.05 -1.23 -1.05
C ASN A 28 -8.44 -1.55 -2.41
N LEU A 29 -7.73 -0.59 -2.99
CA LEU A 29 -7.05 -0.76 -4.26
C LEU A 29 -5.85 0.16 -4.31
N ALA A 30 -4.72 -0.34 -4.72
CA ALA A 30 -3.55 0.50 -4.93
C ALA A 30 -3.07 0.35 -6.36
N ILE A 31 -2.88 1.46 -7.02
CA ILE A 31 -2.35 1.51 -8.38
C ILE A 31 -0.95 2.10 -8.30
N ILE A 32 0.02 1.37 -8.81
CA ILE A 32 1.42 1.76 -8.69
C ILE A 32 1.98 1.96 -10.08
N SER A 33 2.58 3.12 -10.30
CA SER A 33 3.25 3.45 -11.55
C SER A 33 4.63 4.03 -11.25
N HIS A 34 5.44 4.13 -12.27
CA HIS A 34 6.80 4.62 -12.07
C HIS A 34 7.35 5.36 -13.28
N SER A 35 8.33 6.20 -13.01
CA SER A 35 9.24 6.77 -13.96
C SER A 35 10.66 6.47 -13.48
N PRO A 36 11.71 6.87 -14.23
CA PRO A 36 13.07 6.63 -13.75
C PRO A 36 13.40 7.27 -12.40
N SER A 37 12.70 8.33 -12.02
CA SER A 37 13.00 9.09 -10.81
C SER A 37 11.97 8.94 -9.70
N GLU A 38 10.79 8.37 -9.98
CA GLU A 38 9.69 8.38 -9.02
C GLU A 38 8.89 7.10 -9.05
N ILE A 39 8.36 6.73 -7.88
CA ILE A 39 7.33 5.71 -7.74
C ILE A 39 6.08 6.42 -7.25
N ILE A 40 4.97 6.19 -7.92
CA ILE A 40 3.69 6.83 -7.60
C ILE A 40 2.74 5.75 -7.10
N LEU A 41 2.22 5.96 -5.88
CA LEU A 41 1.24 5.06 -5.28
C LEU A 41 -0.09 5.80 -5.21
N ASP A 42 -1.07 5.31 -5.93
CA ASP A 42 -2.43 5.85 -5.90
C ASP A 42 -3.29 4.89 -5.09
N PHE A 43 -3.74 5.36 -3.94
CA PHE A 43 -4.63 4.59 -3.10
C PHE A 43 -6.06 4.95 -3.44
N ALA A 44 -6.82 3.95 -3.87
CA ALA A 44 -8.14 4.15 -4.40
C ALA A 44 -9.17 3.36 -3.60
N GLN A 45 -10.40 3.74 -3.80
CA GLN A 45 -11.54 3.10 -3.16
C GLN A 45 -12.51 2.65 -4.23
N MET A 46 -12.79 1.35 -4.24
CA MET A 46 -13.85 0.79 -5.05
C MET A 46 -15.08 0.60 -4.18
N LEU A 47 -16.20 1.11 -4.66
CA LEU A 47 -17.47 1.02 -3.93
C LEU A 47 -18.48 0.22 -4.75
N PRO A 48 -19.32 -0.59 -4.09
CA PRO A 48 -20.39 -1.31 -4.78
C PRO A 48 -21.28 -0.35 -5.55
N GLY A 49 -21.61 -0.70 -6.78
CA GLY A 49 -22.48 0.11 -7.60
C GLY A 49 -21.82 1.29 -8.29
N ASN A 50 -20.56 1.55 -8.01
CA ASN A 50 -19.81 2.59 -8.68
C ASN A 50 -18.80 1.93 -9.65
N PRO A 51 -18.94 2.16 -10.98
CA PRO A 51 -18.04 1.54 -11.94
C PRO A 51 -16.64 2.14 -11.93
N ASN A 52 -16.46 3.28 -11.30
CA ASN A 52 -15.18 3.98 -11.27
C ASN A 52 -14.56 3.87 -9.90
N ALA A 53 -13.31 3.42 -9.85
CA ALA A 53 -12.52 3.51 -8.64
C ALA A 53 -12.08 4.96 -8.44
N GLN A 54 -12.12 5.42 -7.20
CA GLN A 54 -11.75 6.79 -6.90
C GLN A 54 -10.44 6.84 -6.15
N VAL A 55 -9.47 7.56 -6.71
CA VAL A 55 -8.20 7.77 -6.03
C VAL A 55 -8.43 8.75 -4.88
N ARG A 56 -8.11 8.29 -3.68
CA ARG A 56 -8.31 9.09 -2.47
C ARG A 56 -7.03 9.74 -1.99
N SER A 57 -5.89 9.17 -2.35
CA SER A 57 -4.60 9.69 -1.93
C SER A 57 -3.54 9.26 -2.92
N ARG A 58 -2.68 10.19 -3.28
CA ARG A 58 -1.51 9.89 -4.11
C ARG A 58 -0.27 10.20 -3.32
N VAL A 59 0.63 9.22 -3.26
CA VAL A 59 1.92 9.38 -2.59
C VAL A 59 3.02 9.17 -3.62
N ILE A 60 3.94 10.11 -3.67
CA ILE A 60 5.06 10.06 -4.61
C ILE A 60 6.33 9.92 -3.80
N MET A 61 7.17 8.97 -4.18
CA MET A 61 8.43 8.77 -3.48
C MET A 61 9.52 8.38 -4.47
N ASN A 62 10.77 8.54 -4.07
CA ASN A 62 11.85 8.08 -4.92
C ASN A 62 11.95 6.54 -4.86
N PRO A 63 12.64 5.92 -5.84
CA PRO A 63 12.70 4.46 -5.89
C PRO A 63 13.33 3.80 -4.67
N ILE A 64 14.29 4.46 -4.04
CA ILE A 64 14.94 3.92 -2.84
C ILE A 64 13.93 3.80 -1.70
N HIS A 65 13.14 4.84 -1.48
CA HIS A 65 12.12 4.83 -0.42
C HIS A 65 11.01 3.83 -0.72
N ALA A 66 10.65 3.67 -1.99
CA ALA A 66 9.67 2.67 -2.37
C ALA A 66 10.15 1.26 -2.08
N LYS A 67 11.42 1.01 -2.29
CA LYS A 67 12.01 -0.30 -1.98
C LYS A 67 12.02 -0.55 -0.47
N ARG A 68 12.28 0.47 0.32
CA ARG A 68 12.20 0.37 1.77
C ARG A 68 10.76 0.15 2.25
N LEU A 69 9.82 0.82 1.62
CA LEU A 69 8.40 0.60 1.91
C LEU A 69 7.99 -0.85 1.65
N LEU A 70 8.41 -1.40 0.52
CA LEU A 70 8.13 -2.79 0.20
C LEU A 70 8.66 -3.73 1.29
N SER A 71 9.89 -3.52 1.72
CA SER A 71 10.50 -4.33 2.77
C SER A 71 9.76 -4.19 4.10
N ALA A 72 9.41 -2.96 4.47
CA ALA A 72 8.71 -2.70 5.72
C ALA A 72 7.31 -3.31 5.71
N LEU A 73 6.61 -3.20 4.60
CA LEU A 73 5.26 -3.75 4.47
C LEU A 73 5.29 -5.27 4.53
N ALA A 74 6.23 -5.89 3.82
CA ALA A 74 6.39 -7.34 3.84
C ALA A 74 6.67 -7.84 5.26
N ASP A 75 7.51 -7.13 5.99
CA ASP A 75 7.86 -7.46 7.36
C ASP A 75 6.65 -7.41 8.28
N ASN A 76 5.84 -6.37 8.15
CA ASN A 76 4.65 -6.20 8.96
C ASN A 76 3.58 -7.22 8.63
N ILE A 77 3.41 -7.56 7.36
CA ILE A 77 2.48 -8.61 6.96
C ILE A 77 2.91 -9.94 7.56
N LYS A 78 4.20 -10.23 7.54
CA LYS A 78 4.72 -11.44 8.14
C LYS A 78 4.41 -11.52 9.64
N LYS A 79 4.62 -10.42 10.35
CA LYS A 79 4.31 -10.35 11.79
C LYS A 79 2.82 -10.52 12.04
N TYR A 80 2.01 -9.90 11.21
CA TYR A 80 0.56 -10.06 11.29
C TYR A 80 0.17 -11.54 11.16
N GLU A 81 0.71 -12.20 10.15
CA GLU A 81 0.38 -13.60 9.90
C GLU A 81 0.86 -14.52 11.00
N GLN A 82 1.98 -14.21 11.65
CA GLN A 82 2.45 -14.97 12.78
C GLN A 82 1.52 -14.87 13.99
N ASN A 83 0.87 -13.73 14.16
CA ASN A 83 0.00 -13.49 15.32
C ASN A 83 -1.45 -13.86 15.06
N PHE A 84 -1.92 -13.73 13.82
CA PHE A 84 -3.34 -13.86 13.50
C PHE A 84 -3.64 -14.89 12.42
N GLY A 85 -2.61 -15.57 11.92
CA GLY A 85 -2.78 -16.56 10.87
C GLY A 85 -2.60 -15.99 9.47
N THR A 86 -2.43 -16.88 8.53
CA THR A 86 -2.16 -16.53 7.14
C THR A 86 -3.31 -15.74 6.54
N ILE A 87 -2.97 -14.66 5.86
CA ILE A 87 -3.96 -13.90 5.09
C ILE A 87 -4.31 -14.72 3.85
N VAL A 88 -5.57 -15.08 3.73
CA VAL A 88 -6.04 -15.87 2.61
C VAL A 88 -6.78 -14.95 1.65
N GLU A 89 -6.29 -14.89 0.42
CA GLU A 89 -6.96 -14.12 -0.61
C GLU A 89 -8.07 -14.99 -1.21
N PRO A 90 -9.28 -14.44 -1.38
CA PRO A 90 -10.35 -15.17 -2.03
C PRO A 90 -9.94 -15.57 -3.43
N GLN A 91 -10.11 -16.86 -3.75
CA GLN A 91 -9.87 -17.31 -5.12
C GLN A 91 -11.11 -17.06 -5.94
N ALA A 92 -11.07 -16.02 -6.73
CA ALA A 92 -12.11 -15.78 -7.71
C ALA A 92 -11.69 -16.42 -9.03
N PRO A 93 -12.65 -16.80 -9.87
CA PRO A 93 -12.32 -17.23 -11.23
C PRO A 93 -11.51 -16.13 -11.90
N LEU A 94 -10.34 -16.49 -12.38
CA LEU A 94 -9.47 -15.55 -13.01
C LEU A 94 -9.78 -15.47 -14.49
N ASP A 95 -10.65 -14.54 -14.86
CA ASP A 95 -10.71 -14.16 -16.25
C ASP A 95 -10.05 -12.79 -16.41
N ALA A 96 -9.73 -12.46 -17.65
CA ALA A 96 -8.95 -11.26 -17.91
C ALA A 96 -9.66 -9.98 -17.48
N ASP A 97 -10.97 -10.01 -17.41
CA ASP A 97 -11.75 -8.83 -17.09
C ASP A 97 -11.86 -8.59 -15.58
N THR A 98 -11.55 -9.59 -14.79
CA THR A 98 -11.71 -9.51 -13.34
C THR A 98 -10.40 -9.35 -12.59
N VAL A 99 -9.30 -9.12 -13.27
CA VAL A 99 -7.99 -9.04 -12.63
C VAL A 99 -7.37 -7.67 -12.82
N PRO A 100 -8.06 -6.60 -12.42
CA PRO A 100 -7.50 -5.26 -12.59
C PRO A 100 -6.26 -5.02 -11.76
N TYR A 101 -6.18 -5.62 -10.60
CA TYR A 101 -5.02 -5.42 -9.74
C TYR A 101 -3.76 -6.09 -10.26
N ASP A 102 -3.88 -7.06 -11.14
CA ASP A 102 -2.72 -7.63 -11.80
C ASP A 102 -1.97 -6.58 -12.59
N ILE A 103 -2.72 -5.69 -13.16
CA ILE A 103 -2.18 -4.57 -13.87
C ILE A 103 -1.39 -3.69 -12.90
N LEU A 104 -1.85 -3.60 -11.67
CA LEU A 104 -1.20 -2.80 -10.65
C LEU A 104 0.20 -3.30 -10.33
N GLY A 105 0.34 -4.59 -10.24
CA GLY A 105 1.64 -5.18 -9.97
C GLY A 105 2.63 -5.01 -11.10
N LYS A 106 2.18 -4.60 -12.26
CA LYS A 106 3.02 -4.46 -13.45
C LYS A 106 3.25 -3.04 -13.89
N ALA A 107 2.75 -2.14 -13.12
CA ALA A 107 2.86 -0.72 -13.46
C ALA A 107 4.31 -0.25 -13.57
#